data_473236d4670cb510a6ef258cb1f4e650
#
_entry.id   473236d4670cb510a6ef258cb1f4e650
#
_cell.length_a   1.000
_cell.length_b   1.000
_cell.length_c   1.000
_cell.angle_alpha   90.00
_cell.angle_beta   90.00
_cell.angle_gamma   90.00
#
_symmetry.space_group_name_H-M   'P 1'
#
loop_
_entity.id
_entity.type
_entity.pdbx_description
1 polymer ?
#
loop_
_entity_poly.entity_id
_entity_poly.type
_entity_poly.pdbx_seq_one_letter_code
_entity_poly.pdbx_strand_id
1 'polypeptide(L)'
;MIDKTSTVLIVALISILGLTSCIRYNVAEPLDRFSSPEMGTADGNEITVTAGSTWFAEGEYENFILTGQALTGENAEAALLFHHTDGKSGYEVAFRNGAIDGTRKSGSLTSVRNLYRSLAEDGKWFDFEIAVRGHNIMIAINDTVVVCYTEPEHPYRTKEYAGRLLSHGSIALKGMSGDVTFRNLNMTRLKKDAVNEADTKPRID
;
A
#
# COMPACT_ATOMS: atom_id res chain seq x y z
N MET A 1 16.04 -61.04 36.70
CA MET A 1 16.50 -59.83 37.45
C MET A 1 16.97 -58.83 36.41
N ILE A 2 16.19 -57.83 36.19
CA ILE A 2 16.29 -56.91 35.07
C ILE A 2 17.05 -55.69 35.53
N ASP A 3 18.16 -55.44 34.87
CA ASP A 3 18.99 -54.28 35.14
C ASP A 3 18.52 -53.09 34.26
N LYS A 4 18.24 -51.97 34.92
CA LYS A 4 17.77 -50.76 34.26
C LYS A 4 18.98 -49.87 33.95
N THR A 5 19.41 -49.87 32.73
CA THR A 5 20.37 -48.86 32.21
C THR A 5 19.70 -47.51 32.09
N SER A 6 20.08 -46.59 32.95
CA SER A 6 19.73 -45.17 32.87
C SER A 6 20.48 -44.53 31.73
N THR A 7 19.75 -44.12 30.71
CA THR A 7 20.29 -43.30 29.65
C THR A 7 20.36 -41.83 30.15
N VAL A 8 21.55 -41.37 30.45
CA VAL A 8 21.84 -39.97 30.76
C VAL A 8 21.87 -39.19 29.47
N LEU A 9 20.87 -38.38 29.26
CA LEU A 9 20.83 -37.44 28.12
C LEU A 9 21.74 -36.25 28.45
N ILE A 10 22.91 -36.21 27.85
CA ILE A 10 23.82 -35.06 27.93
C ILE A 10 23.26 -34.02 26.94
N VAL A 11 22.60 -33.00 27.49
CA VAL A 11 22.26 -31.79 26.77
C VAL A 11 23.51 -30.94 26.68
N ALA A 12 24.19 -31.01 25.54
CA ALA A 12 25.29 -30.11 25.22
C ALA A 12 24.72 -28.71 24.99
N LEU A 13 24.88 -27.83 25.96
CA LEU A 13 24.62 -26.41 25.86
C LEU A 13 25.70 -25.80 24.96
N ILE A 14 25.47 -25.74 23.65
CA ILE A 14 26.32 -24.96 22.75
C ILE A 14 25.89 -23.50 22.92
N SER A 15 26.62 -22.78 23.74
CA SER A 15 26.58 -21.32 23.80
C SER A 15 27.22 -20.76 22.52
N ILE A 16 26.43 -20.56 21.48
CA ILE A 16 26.83 -19.77 20.32
C ILE A 16 26.70 -18.29 20.73
N LEU A 17 27.79 -17.78 21.30
CA LEU A 17 27.99 -16.35 21.45
C LEU A 17 28.19 -15.75 20.04
N GLY A 18 27.33 -14.80 19.72
CA GLY A 18 27.63 -13.71 18.81
C GLY A 18 27.46 -14.02 17.34
N LEU A 19 26.44 -13.48 16.86
CA LEU A 19 26.10 -12.88 15.59
C LEU A 19 24.63 -13.17 15.26
N THR A 20 23.73 -12.81 16.17
CA THR A 20 22.38 -12.51 15.73
C THR A 20 22.43 -11.18 15.00
N SER A 21 22.91 -11.22 13.75
CA SER A 21 22.48 -10.26 12.76
C SER A 21 20.96 -10.34 12.77
N CYS A 22 20.33 -9.43 13.48
CA CYS A 22 18.88 -9.27 13.43
C CYS A 22 18.52 -8.84 12.01
N ILE A 23 18.37 -9.82 11.13
CA ILE A 23 17.60 -9.64 9.92
C ILE A 23 16.18 -9.44 10.44
N ARG A 24 15.85 -8.18 10.73
CA ARG A 24 14.46 -7.82 11.05
C ARG A 24 13.72 -7.86 9.73
N TYR A 25 13.05 -8.96 9.47
CA TYR A 25 12.07 -9.02 8.40
C TYR A 25 11.03 -7.93 8.64
N ASN A 26 10.72 -7.16 7.62
CA ASN A 26 9.57 -6.28 7.66
C ASN A 26 8.33 -7.18 7.73
N VAL A 27 7.62 -7.13 8.83
CA VAL A 27 6.41 -7.94 9.02
C VAL A 27 5.24 -7.15 8.45
N ALA A 28 4.43 -7.80 7.63
CA ALA A 28 3.17 -7.24 7.19
C ALA A 28 2.18 -7.26 8.36
N GLU A 29 1.54 -6.13 8.61
CA GLU A 29 0.52 -5.97 9.64
C GLU A 29 -0.82 -5.65 8.96
N PRO A 30 -1.95 -6.20 9.45
CA PRO A 30 -3.26 -5.83 8.95
C PRO A 30 -3.49 -4.32 9.08
N LEU A 31 -3.98 -3.69 8.01
CA LEU A 31 -4.49 -2.33 8.02
C LEU A 31 -6.01 -2.42 8.09
N ASP A 32 -6.54 -2.60 9.28
CA ASP A 32 -7.92 -2.98 9.55
C ASP A 32 -8.70 -1.94 10.36
N ARG A 33 -8.04 -0.85 10.80
CA ARG A 33 -8.66 0.23 11.57
C ARG A 33 -8.79 1.49 10.75
N PHE A 34 -10.02 1.86 10.52
CA PHE A 34 -10.36 3.08 9.79
C PHE A 34 -11.37 3.92 10.58
N SER A 35 -11.30 5.22 10.42
CA SER A 35 -12.28 6.17 10.93
C SER A 35 -12.76 7.11 9.85
N SER A 36 -14.03 7.50 9.93
CA SER A 36 -14.61 8.52 9.07
C SER A 36 -15.35 9.52 9.94
N PRO A 37 -15.16 10.83 9.74
CA PRO A 37 -15.90 11.86 10.48
C PRO A 37 -17.43 11.72 10.35
N GLU A 38 -17.89 11.13 9.25
CA GLU A 38 -19.33 11.05 8.90
C GLU A 38 -19.92 9.68 9.24
N MET A 39 -19.11 8.61 9.24
CA MET A 39 -19.58 7.23 9.34
C MET A 39 -19.10 6.49 10.60
N GLY A 40 -18.24 7.12 11.41
CA GLY A 40 -17.71 6.52 12.64
C GLY A 40 -16.43 5.69 12.40
N THR A 41 -16.28 4.58 13.11
CA THR A 41 -15.12 3.68 13.01
C THR A 41 -15.51 2.37 12.34
N ALA A 42 -14.62 1.82 11.54
CA ALA A 42 -14.71 0.47 11.00
C ALA A 42 -13.50 -0.33 11.44
N ASP A 43 -13.76 -1.46 12.06
CA ASP A 43 -12.77 -2.47 12.42
C ASP A 43 -13.08 -3.73 11.62
N GLY A 44 -12.10 -4.24 10.91
CA GLY A 44 -12.30 -5.49 10.18
C GLY A 44 -11.56 -5.56 8.86
N ASN A 45 -11.75 -6.71 8.22
CA ASN A 45 -10.99 -7.09 7.04
C ASN A 45 -11.58 -6.53 5.73
N GLU A 46 -12.76 -5.90 5.77
CA GLU A 46 -13.46 -5.40 4.59
C GLU A 46 -14.09 -4.04 4.85
N ILE A 47 -13.87 -3.08 3.95
CA ILE A 47 -14.42 -1.73 4.03
C ILE A 47 -14.96 -1.30 2.66
N THR A 48 -16.21 -0.85 2.64
CA THR A 48 -16.83 -0.29 1.44
C THR A 48 -16.83 1.24 1.52
N VAL A 49 -16.28 1.87 0.49
CA VAL A 49 -16.31 3.31 0.31
C VAL A 49 -17.38 3.66 -0.71
N THR A 50 -18.24 4.58 -0.34
CA THR A 50 -19.34 5.09 -1.16
C THR A 50 -19.04 6.51 -1.64
N ALA A 51 -19.75 6.98 -2.64
CA ALA A 51 -19.57 8.33 -3.18
C ALA A 51 -19.61 9.39 -2.07
N GLY A 52 -18.57 10.21 -1.98
CA GLY A 52 -18.43 11.29 -1.00
C GLY A 52 -17.87 10.85 0.36
N SER A 53 -17.78 9.56 0.66
CA SER A 53 -17.17 9.07 1.91
C SER A 53 -15.65 9.15 1.88
N THR A 54 -15.04 9.36 3.04
CA THR A 54 -13.60 9.25 3.23
C THR A 54 -13.31 8.51 4.53
N TRP A 55 -12.49 7.48 4.45
CA TRP A 55 -12.05 6.65 5.56
C TRP A 55 -10.55 6.82 5.77
N PHE A 56 -10.15 7.14 6.98
CA PHE A 56 -8.76 7.37 7.35
C PHE A 56 -8.22 6.17 8.12
N ALA A 57 -7.12 5.61 7.64
CA ALA A 57 -6.38 4.60 8.38
C ALA A 57 -5.64 5.21 9.56
N GLU A 58 -5.53 4.45 10.66
CA GLU A 58 -4.74 4.86 11.81
C GLU A 58 -3.24 4.82 11.50
N GLY A 59 -2.53 5.87 11.86
CA GLY A 59 -1.07 5.95 11.78
C GLY A 59 -0.53 6.81 10.64
N GLU A 60 0.78 6.98 10.66
CA GLU A 60 1.56 7.69 9.64
C GLU A 60 2.60 6.78 9.00
N TYR A 61 2.83 6.96 7.72
CA TYR A 61 3.66 6.10 6.89
C TYR A 61 4.60 6.96 6.04
N GLU A 62 5.87 6.57 5.94
CA GLU A 62 6.87 7.19 5.05
C GLU A 62 7.24 6.23 3.93
N ASN A 63 7.89 5.11 4.28
CA ASN A 63 8.24 4.06 3.35
C ASN A 63 7.43 2.80 3.69
N PHE A 64 6.76 2.23 2.71
CA PHE A 64 5.85 1.11 2.96
C PHE A 64 5.60 0.27 1.71
N ILE A 65 5.06 -0.92 1.94
CA ILE A 65 4.35 -1.72 0.95
C ILE A 65 2.94 -1.93 1.49
N LEU A 66 1.95 -1.49 0.75
CA LEU A 66 0.55 -1.75 1.02
C LEU A 66 0.02 -2.70 -0.04
N THR A 67 -0.49 -3.84 0.41
CA THR A 67 -1.17 -4.83 -0.44
C THR A 67 -2.62 -4.95 -0.04
N GLY A 68 -3.46 -5.38 -0.95
CA GLY A 68 -4.86 -5.64 -0.69
C GLY A 68 -5.61 -6.08 -1.92
N GLN A 69 -6.91 -6.25 -1.74
CA GLN A 69 -7.86 -6.55 -2.80
C GLN A 69 -8.89 -5.44 -2.91
N ALA A 70 -9.33 -5.16 -4.13
CA ALA A 70 -10.42 -4.23 -4.40
C ALA A 70 -11.48 -4.88 -5.29
N LEU A 71 -12.72 -4.45 -5.10
CA LEU A 71 -13.89 -4.79 -5.91
C LEU A 71 -14.59 -3.49 -6.30
N THR A 72 -14.56 -3.12 -7.56
CA THR A 72 -15.30 -1.97 -8.07
C THR A 72 -16.70 -2.39 -8.52
N GLY A 73 -17.71 -1.65 -8.11
CA GLY A 73 -19.05 -1.72 -8.72
C GLY A 73 -19.02 -1.23 -10.18
N GLU A 74 -20.11 -1.41 -10.89
CA GLU A 74 -20.23 -0.95 -12.27
C GLU A 74 -20.05 0.58 -12.34
N ASN A 75 -19.05 1.04 -13.10
CA ASN A 75 -18.65 2.44 -13.22
C ASN A 75 -18.33 3.15 -11.88
N ALA A 76 -18.04 2.38 -10.83
CA ALA A 76 -17.61 2.93 -9.55
C ALA A 76 -16.19 3.48 -9.64
N GLU A 77 -15.93 4.50 -8.80
CA GLU A 77 -14.61 5.12 -8.69
C GLU A 77 -14.30 5.40 -7.22
N ALA A 78 -13.12 4.97 -6.80
CA ALA A 78 -12.52 5.32 -5.53
C ALA A 78 -11.06 5.69 -5.71
N ALA A 79 -10.48 6.28 -4.68
CA ALA A 79 -9.06 6.59 -4.62
C ALA A 79 -8.48 6.13 -3.29
N LEU A 80 -7.25 5.64 -3.32
CA LEU A 80 -6.41 5.47 -2.15
C LEU A 80 -5.41 6.62 -2.11
N LEU A 81 -5.47 7.40 -1.05
CA LEU A 81 -4.55 8.51 -0.80
C LEU A 81 -3.44 8.05 0.14
N PHE A 82 -2.24 8.52 -0.07
CA PHE A 82 -1.11 8.32 0.84
C PHE A 82 -0.24 9.57 0.93
N HIS A 83 0.54 9.69 2.01
CA HIS A 83 1.32 10.88 2.35
C HIS A 83 0.44 12.14 2.41
N HIS A 84 -0.76 12.00 2.96
CA HIS A 84 -1.64 13.14 3.17
C HIS A 84 -1.74 13.48 4.65
N THR A 85 -2.09 14.73 4.94
CA THR A 85 -2.32 15.25 6.31
C THR A 85 -3.75 15.69 6.53
N ASP A 86 -4.53 15.85 5.47
CA ASP A 86 -5.87 16.46 5.48
C ASP A 86 -6.92 15.67 4.66
N GLY A 87 -6.57 14.49 4.14
CA GLY A 87 -7.43 13.68 3.27
C GLY A 87 -7.66 14.27 1.87
N LYS A 88 -6.94 15.32 1.49
CA LYS A 88 -7.09 15.99 0.18
C LYS A 88 -5.78 16.13 -0.57
N SER A 89 -4.73 16.51 0.11
CA SER A 89 -3.38 16.57 -0.43
C SER A 89 -2.69 15.21 -0.29
N GLY A 90 -1.67 14.96 -1.08
CA GLY A 90 -0.97 13.68 -1.12
C GLY A 90 -1.13 12.97 -2.45
N TYR A 91 -0.42 11.88 -2.63
CA TYR A 91 -0.57 11.05 -3.82
C TYR A 91 -1.88 10.27 -3.78
N GLU A 92 -2.41 9.99 -4.97
CA GLU A 92 -3.70 9.34 -5.15
C GLU A 92 -3.56 8.21 -6.19
N VAL A 93 -3.93 7.00 -5.78
CA VAL A 93 -4.05 5.84 -6.66
C VAL A 93 -5.51 5.60 -6.96
N ALA A 94 -5.87 5.58 -8.26
CA ALA A 94 -7.24 5.39 -8.70
C ALA A 94 -7.65 3.91 -8.69
N PHE A 95 -8.92 3.65 -8.33
CA PHE A 95 -9.62 2.38 -8.45
C PHE A 95 -10.87 2.58 -9.30
N ARG A 96 -10.76 2.29 -10.60
CA ARG A 96 -11.78 2.50 -11.60
C ARG A 96 -11.52 1.63 -12.81
N ASN A 97 -12.44 0.73 -13.14
CA ASN A 97 -12.30 -0.21 -14.26
C ASN A 97 -13.21 0.13 -15.45
N GLY A 98 -14.37 0.71 -15.19
CA GLY A 98 -15.40 1.02 -16.19
C GLY A 98 -14.92 1.82 -17.40
N ALA A 99 -15.61 1.68 -18.51
CA ALA A 99 -15.14 2.05 -19.84
C ALA A 99 -15.38 3.51 -20.27
N ILE A 100 -16.13 4.31 -19.50
CA ILE A 100 -16.76 5.55 -20.03
C ILE A 100 -15.75 6.64 -20.42
N ASP A 101 -14.61 6.74 -19.78
CA ASP A 101 -13.52 7.54 -20.31
C ASP A 101 -12.18 6.79 -20.17
N GLY A 102 -11.32 7.00 -21.15
CA GLY A 102 -10.06 6.26 -21.24
C GLY A 102 -8.99 6.63 -20.23
N THR A 103 -9.26 7.47 -19.23
CA THR A 103 -8.24 7.99 -18.34
C THR A 103 -8.37 7.52 -16.92
N ARG A 104 -7.26 7.48 -16.17
CA ARG A 104 -7.22 7.18 -14.74
C ARG A 104 -7.84 5.84 -14.35
N LYS A 105 -7.48 4.76 -15.07
CA LYS A 105 -7.87 3.40 -14.73
C LYS A 105 -7.21 2.92 -13.44
N SER A 106 -7.70 1.82 -12.86
CA SER A 106 -7.15 1.22 -11.64
C SER A 106 -5.63 1.05 -11.72
N GLY A 107 -4.96 1.51 -10.66
CA GLY A 107 -3.51 1.58 -10.60
C GLY A 107 -2.89 2.89 -11.15
N SER A 108 -3.69 3.82 -11.70
CA SER A 108 -3.15 5.14 -12.06
C SER A 108 -2.65 5.89 -10.84
N LEU A 109 -1.44 6.44 -10.90
CA LEU A 109 -0.99 7.50 -10.01
C LEU A 109 -1.54 8.81 -10.56
N THR A 110 -2.68 9.24 -10.05
CA THR A 110 -3.56 10.27 -10.61
C THR A 110 -2.81 11.57 -10.91
N SER A 111 -2.91 12.06 -12.16
CA SER A 111 -2.26 13.27 -12.68
C SER A 111 -0.73 13.25 -12.66
N VAL A 112 -0.13 12.09 -12.43
CA VAL A 112 1.33 11.87 -12.53
C VAL A 112 1.62 10.79 -13.58
N ARG A 113 0.99 9.62 -13.46
CA ARG A 113 1.07 8.50 -14.41
C ARG A 113 -0.32 7.90 -14.58
N ASN A 114 -1.10 8.44 -15.48
CA ASN A 114 -2.45 7.95 -15.77
C ASN A 114 -2.40 6.73 -16.70
N LEU A 115 -3.21 5.73 -16.39
CA LEU A 115 -3.42 4.55 -17.21
C LEU A 115 -4.71 4.71 -18.03
N TYR A 116 -4.68 4.18 -19.25
CA TYR A 116 -5.80 4.22 -20.20
C TYR A 116 -6.50 2.86 -20.34
N ARG A 117 -5.93 1.82 -19.75
CA ARG A 117 -6.50 0.48 -19.72
C ARG A 117 -6.45 -0.06 -18.30
N SER A 118 -7.50 -0.75 -17.88
CA SER A 118 -7.50 -1.50 -16.64
C SER A 118 -7.05 -2.94 -16.90
N LEU A 119 -6.31 -3.52 -15.93
CA LEU A 119 -6.03 -4.95 -15.86
C LEU A 119 -7.05 -5.69 -14.96
N ALA A 120 -8.05 -4.97 -14.49
CA ALA A 120 -9.13 -5.49 -13.66
C ALA A 120 -10.49 -5.17 -14.29
N GLU A 121 -11.53 -5.88 -13.85
CA GLU A 121 -12.90 -5.77 -14.33
C GLU A 121 -13.84 -5.39 -13.18
N ASP A 122 -14.88 -4.62 -13.46
CA ASP A 122 -15.96 -4.36 -12.50
C ASP A 122 -16.65 -5.66 -12.08
N GLY A 123 -17.08 -5.75 -10.83
CA GLY A 123 -17.73 -6.92 -10.26
C GLY A 123 -16.79 -8.10 -9.95
N LYS A 124 -15.48 -7.95 -10.11
CA LYS A 124 -14.49 -8.98 -9.77
C LYS A 124 -13.45 -8.44 -8.80
N TRP A 125 -13.08 -9.25 -7.80
CA TRP A 125 -11.95 -8.95 -6.94
C TRP A 125 -10.64 -8.96 -7.74
N PHE A 126 -9.79 -7.99 -7.48
CA PHE A 126 -8.45 -7.92 -8.04
C PHE A 126 -7.43 -7.50 -6.97
N ASP A 127 -6.22 -8.00 -7.10
CA ASP A 127 -5.13 -7.67 -6.20
C ASP A 127 -4.46 -6.36 -6.58
N PHE A 128 -3.99 -5.62 -5.59
CA PHE A 128 -3.15 -4.44 -5.80
C PHE A 128 -1.99 -4.39 -4.82
N GLU A 129 -0.91 -3.78 -5.27
CA GLU A 129 0.24 -3.43 -4.45
C GLU A 129 0.65 -1.98 -4.72
N ILE A 130 0.93 -1.24 -3.65
CA ILE A 130 1.50 0.10 -3.69
C ILE A 130 2.76 0.07 -2.83
N ALA A 131 3.93 0.23 -3.45
CA ALA A 131 5.20 0.29 -2.76
C ALA A 131 5.79 1.70 -2.86
N VAL A 132 6.15 2.28 -1.71
CA VAL A 132 6.84 3.57 -1.60
C VAL A 132 8.17 3.34 -0.93
N ARG A 133 9.26 3.69 -1.64
CA ARG A 133 10.64 3.54 -1.16
C ARG A 133 11.46 4.75 -1.54
N GLY A 134 11.77 5.61 -0.57
CA GLY A 134 12.47 6.86 -0.82
C GLY A 134 11.72 7.70 -1.85
N HIS A 135 12.32 7.95 -2.99
CA HIS A 135 11.72 8.71 -4.09
C HIS A 135 10.91 7.87 -5.09
N ASN A 136 10.79 6.57 -4.86
CA ASN A 136 10.18 5.65 -5.82
C ASN A 136 8.78 5.22 -5.37
N ILE A 137 7.84 5.27 -6.31
CA ILE A 137 6.48 4.71 -6.19
C ILE A 137 6.33 3.63 -7.26
N MET A 138 5.96 2.42 -6.82
CA MET A 138 5.59 1.32 -7.70
C MET A 138 4.14 0.94 -7.40
N ILE A 139 3.37 0.70 -8.45
CA ILE A 139 1.99 0.21 -8.33
C ILE A 139 1.84 -1.01 -9.21
N ALA A 140 1.28 -2.08 -8.66
CA ALA A 140 0.93 -3.29 -9.40
C ALA A 140 -0.57 -3.60 -9.26
N ILE A 141 -1.14 -4.17 -10.31
CA ILE A 141 -2.51 -4.72 -10.37
C ILE A 141 -2.40 -6.15 -10.88
N ASN A 142 -2.97 -7.12 -10.15
CA ASN A 142 -2.90 -8.54 -10.47
C ASN A 142 -1.47 -8.96 -10.81
N ASP A 143 -0.53 -8.71 -9.89
CA ASP A 143 0.92 -9.01 -10.01
C ASP A 143 1.65 -8.33 -11.19
N THR A 144 0.97 -7.48 -11.93
CA THR A 144 1.57 -6.76 -13.06
C THR A 144 1.87 -5.32 -12.64
N VAL A 145 3.15 -4.93 -12.71
CA VAL A 145 3.56 -3.54 -12.46
C VAL A 145 3.00 -2.63 -13.56
N VAL A 146 2.16 -1.70 -13.17
CA VAL A 146 1.49 -0.75 -14.08
C VAL A 146 2.04 0.67 -13.98
N VAL A 147 2.66 1.02 -12.86
CA VAL A 147 3.33 2.31 -12.65
C VAL A 147 4.67 2.08 -11.95
N CYS A 148 5.73 2.67 -12.53
CA CYS A 148 6.98 2.98 -11.87
C CYS A 148 7.20 4.48 -11.98
N TYR A 149 7.35 5.17 -10.86
CA TYR A 149 7.57 6.60 -10.83
C TYR A 149 8.66 6.94 -9.82
N THR A 150 9.65 7.69 -10.25
CA THR A 150 10.63 8.31 -9.37
C THR A 150 10.33 9.80 -9.26
N GLU A 151 10.07 10.27 -8.04
CA GLU A 151 9.84 11.69 -7.79
C GLU A 151 11.17 12.45 -7.97
N PRO A 152 11.22 13.47 -8.84
CA PRO A 152 12.41 14.32 -8.96
C PRO A 152 12.55 15.22 -7.72
N GLU A 153 13.74 15.78 -7.48
CA GLU A 153 14.00 16.71 -6.36
C GLU A 153 13.03 17.90 -6.34
N HIS A 154 12.67 18.40 -7.51
CA HIS A 154 11.77 19.56 -7.66
C HIS A 154 10.61 19.20 -8.60
N PRO A 155 9.64 18.40 -8.15
CA PRO A 155 8.54 17.98 -8.99
C PRO A 155 7.62 19.16 -9.29
N TYR A 156 7.39 19.42 -10.59
CA TYR A 156 6.36 20.39 -10.97
C TYR A 156 4.98 19.86 -10.60
N ARG A 157 4.22 20.67 -9.87
CA ARG A 157 2.82 20.40 -9.53
C ARG A 157 2.00 21.65 -9.78
N THR A 158 0.80 21.47 -10.34
CA THR A 158 -0.17 22.57 -10.39
C THR A 158 -0.63 22.92 -8.96
N LYS A 159 -1.23 24.10 -8.79
CA LYS A 159 -1.72 24.54 -7.48
C LYS A 159 -2.68 23.52 -6.84
N GLU A 160 -3.52 22.87 -7.65
CA GLU A 160 -4.46 21.85 -7.22
C GLU A 160 -3.76 20.60 -6.64
N TYR A 161 -2.58 20.26 -7.16
CA TYR A 161 -1.84 19.06 -6.80
C TYR A 161 -0.54 19.35 -6.03
N ALA A 162 -0.43 20.55 -5.48
CA ALA A 162 0.79 20.98 -4.77
C ALA A 162 1.18 20.06 -3.61
N GLY A 163 0.22 19.39 -2.97
CA GLY A 163 0.45 18.43 -1.90
C GLY A 163 0.84 17.02 -2.35
N ARG A 164 0.91 16.74 -3.66
CA ARG A 164 1.37 15.42 -4.17
C ARG A 164 2.89 15.33 -4.16
N LEU A 165 3.43 15.19 -2.98
CA LEU A 165 4.86 15.08 -2.71
C LEU A 165 5.10 13.88 -1.81
N LEU A 166 6.23 13.19 -2.03
CA LEU A 166 6.69 12.14 -1.13
C LEU A 166 7.17 12.79 0.17
N SER A 167 6.61 12.35 1.27
CA SER A 167 6.96 12.78 2.62
C SER A 167 6.57 11.69 3.63
N HIS A 168 5.76 12.01 4.60
CA HIS A 168 5.08 11.10 5.51
C HIS A 168 3.63 11.57 5.69
N GLY A 169 2.77 10.69 6.10
CA GLY A 169 1.37 11.01 6.35
C GLY A 169 0.50 9.76 6.41
N SER A 170 -0.77 9.96 6.55
CA SER A 170 -1.75 8.89 6.67
C SER A 170 -2.11 8.26 5.32
N ILE A 171 -2.86 7.16 5.40
CA ILE A 171 -3.55 6.52 4.29
C ILE A 171 -5.04 6.85 4.41
N ALA A 172 -5.69 7.13 3.28
CA ALA A 172 -7.15 7.27 3.25
C ALA A 172 -7.75 6.55 2.03
N LEU A 173 -8.96 6.04 2.21
CA LEU A 173 -9.81 5.51 1.16
C LEU A 173 -10.94 6.51 0.91
N LYS A 174 -11.09 6.97 -0.32
CA LYS A 174 -12.06 7.99 -0.70
C LYS A 174 -12.97 7.47 -1.80
N GLY A 175 -14.30 7.48 -1.56
CA GLY A 175 -15.30 7.18 -2.57
C GLY A 175 -15.59 8.39 -3.44
N MET A 176 -15.60 8.20 -4.76
CA MET A 176 -15.86 9.27 -5.73
C MET A 176 -17.18 9.04 -6.47
N SER A 177 -17.48 7.83 -6.90
CA SER A 177 -18.75 7.44 -7.47
C SER A 177 -19.03 5.95 -7.25
N GLY A 178 -20.29 5.57 -7.09
CA GLY A 178 -20.67 4.19 -6.79
C GLY A 178 -19.99 3.65 -5.53
N ASP A 179 -19.85 2.33 -5.47
CA ASP A 179 -19.28 1.63 -4.34
C ASP A 179 -18.02 0.87 -4.76
N VAL A 180 -16.96 1.03 -3.97
CA VAL A 180 -15.74 0.23 -4.09
C VAL A 180 -15.44 -0.39 -2.74
N THR A 181 -15.26 -1.71 -2.73
CA THR A 181 -14.96 -2.46 -1.52
C THR A 181 -13.49 -2.86 -1.51
N PHE A 182 -12.83 -2.65 -0.38
CA PHE A 182 -11.45 -3.05 -0.13
C PHE A 182 -11.41 -4.12 0.95
N ARG A 183 -10.50 -5.08 0.82
CA ARG A 183 -10.28 -6.10 1.85
C ARG A 183 -8.83 -6.59 1.88
N ASN A 184 -8.50 -7.35 2.92
CA ASN A 184 -7.17 -7.95 3.09
C ASN A 184 -6.05 -6.91 2.99
N LEU A 185 -6.30 -5.71 3.50
CA LEU A 185 -5.32 -4.64 3.51
C LEU A 185 -4.20 -4.98 4.49
N ASN A 186 -2.97 -5.05 3.98
CA ASN A 186 -1.78 -5.34 4.77
C ASN A 186 -0.71 -4.30 4.52
N MET A 187 -0.17 -3.76 5.59
CA MET A 187 0.85 -2.73 5.59
C MET A 187 2.18 -3.30 6.06
N THR A 188 3.21 -3.17 5.26
CA THR A 188 4.59 -3.44 5.64
C THR A 188 5.35 -2.12 5.71
N ARG A 189 5.73 -1.69 6.91
CA ARG A 189 6.57 -0.49 7.10
C ARG A 189 8.00 -0.83 6.70
N LEU A 190 8.57 -0.03 5.81
CA LEU A 190 9.95 -0.18 5.40
C LEU A 190 10.83 0.79 6.20
N LYS A 191 11.98 0.32 6.65
CA LYS A 191 12.94 1.19 7.33
C LYS A 191 13.69 2.05 6.30
N LYS A 192 14.07 3.25 6.73
CA LYS A 192 14.85 4.20 5.92
C LYS A 192 16.17 3.60 5.42
N ASP A 193 16.82 2.78 6.25
CA ASP A 193 18.10 2.11 5.93
C ASP A 193 17.96 0.94 4.95
N ALA A 194 16.73 0.48 4.67
CA ALA A 194 16.46 -0.57 3.68
C ALA A 194 16.32 -0.02 2.24
N VAL A 195 16.33 1.30 2.10
CA VAL A 195 16.37 1.99 0.81
C VAL A 195 17.84 2.09 0.40
N ASN A 196 18.37 1.07 -0.28
CA ASN A 196 19.74 1.10 -0.80
C ASN A 196 19.87 2.23 -1.82
N GLU A 197 21.05 2.91 -1.84
CA GLU A 197 21.40 3.91 -2.86
C GLU A 197 21.25 3.39 -4.31
N ALA A 198 21.29 2.07 -4.51
CA ALA A 198 21.04 1.43 -5.80
C ALA A 198 19.61 1.60 -6.30
N ASP A 199 18.62 1.72 -5.40
CA ASP A 199 17.21 1.94 -5.76
C ASP A 199 16.91 3.41 -6.09
N THR A 200 17.85 4.31 -5.82
CA THR A 200 17.69 5.76 -6.06
C THR A 200 18.27 6.22 -7.38
N LYS A 201 19.03 5.39 -8.09
CA LYS A 201 19.57 5.73 -9.40
C LYS A 201 18.63 5.31 -10.52
N PRO A 202 18.22 6.22 -11.42
CA PRO A 202 17.48 5.82 -12.61
C PRO A 202 18.33 4.83 -13.41
N ARG A 203 17.78 3.67 -13.73
CA ARG A 203 18.37 2.80 -14.76
C ARG A 203 18.23 3.53 -16.10
N ILE A 204 19.34 4.03 -16.58
CA ILE A 204 19.47 4.55 -17.94
C ILE A 204 19.88 3.34 -18.78
N ASP A 205 18.91 2.72 -19.45
CA ASP A 205 19.12 1.77 -20.54
C ASP A 205 18.84 2.50 -21.86
#